data_72555085fce07deb9de73580ba4c7b09
#
_entry.id   72555085fce07deb9de73580ba4c7b09
#
_cell.length_a   1.000
_cell.length_b   1.000
_cell.length_c   1.000
_cell.angle_alpha   90.00
_cell.angle_beta   90.00
_cell.angle_gamma   90.00
#
_symmetry.space_group_name_H-M   'P 1'
#
loop_
_entity.id
_entity.type
_entity.pdbx_description
1 polymer ?
#
loop_
_entity_poly.entity_id
_entity_poly.type
_entity_poly.pdbx_seq_one_letter_code
_entity_poly.pdbx_strand_id
1 'polypeptide(L)'
;ELFVRFFLKKLFILIFIPQIILSETFKYSFPKNVYDIDANKIIISELSKNKTVCLLTVKSVNCPICIEQLIRIRDKKDDFSKCNITFLVLAPGEESGIRELRNKTDFPFPFIKDRNLRIAKRFDLAVPPFEMIPAVIIIDGNGSAEWIQTGRYNDYYSDQALSDYLDCINWI
;
A
#
# COMPACT_ATOMS: atom_id res chain seq x y z
N GLU A 1 -15.78 -2.83 52.97
CA GLU A 1 -15.51 -3.85 51.90
C GLU A 1 -16.20 -3.53 50.57
N LEU A 2 -17.37 -2.94 50.56
CA LEU A 2 -18.13 -2.61 49.35
C LEU A 2 -17.48 -1.46 48.55
N PHE A 3 -16.87 -0.50 49.24
CA PHE A 3 -16.26 0.69 48.62
C PHE A 3 -14.96 0.38 47.88
N VAL A 4 -14.15 -0.54 48.38
CA VAL A 4 -12.88 -0.99 47.75
C VAL A 4 -13.14 -1.81 46.48
N ARG A 5 -14.22 -2.62 46.46
CA ARG A 5 -14.61 -3.38 45.25
C ARG A 5 -15.11 -2.50 44.12
N PHE A 6 -15.70 -1.36 44.40
CA PHE A 6 -16.20 -0.42 43.39
C PHE A 6 -15.06 0.39 42.75
N PHE A 7 -14.02 0.72 43.54
CA PHE A 7 -12.84 1.45 43.06
C PHE A 7 -11.94 0.55 42.16
N LEU A 8 -11.78 -0.71 42.54
CA LEU A 8 -11.00 -1.68 41.74
C LEU A 8 -11.65 -2.00 40.38
N LYS A 9 -12.99 -2.05 40.30
CA LYS A 9 -13.68 -2.24 39.01
C LYS A 9 -13.56 -1.03 38.09
N LYS A 10 -13.57 0.19 38.60
CA LYS A 10 -13.35 1.41 37.80
C LYS A 10 -11.89 1.56 37.34
N LEU A 11 -10.93 1.13 38.17
CA LEU A 11 -9.52 1.17 37.85
C LEU A 11 -9.16 0.16 36.72
N PHE A 12 -9.82 -1.02 36.70
CA PHE A 12 -9.61 -2.03 35.67
C PHE A 12 -10.16 -1.60 34.29
N ILE A 13 -11.24 -0.84 34.25
CA ILE A 13 -11.82 -0.30 33.00
C ILE A 13 -10.91 0.78 32.40
N LEU A 14 -10.25 1.61 33.24
CA LEU A 14 -9.34 2.68 32.78
C LEU A 14 -8.00 2.17 32.21
N ILE A 15 -7.57 0.96 32.59
CA ILE A 15 -6.30 0.37 32.08
C ILE A 15 -6.51 -0.38 30.75
N PHE A 16 -7.73 -0.86 30.46
CA PHE A 16 -8.01 -1.65 29.25
C PHE A 16 -8.41 -0.80 28.03
N ILE A 17 -8.94 0.42 28.23
CA ILE A 17 -9.39 1.29 27.14
C ILE A 17 -8.23 1.76 26.22
N PRO A 18 -7.01 2.10 26.71
CA PRO A 18 -5.94 2.55 25.83
C PRO A 18 -5.39 1.46 24.89
N GLN A 19 -5.48 0.17 25.25
CA GLN A 19 -4.94 -0.90 24.40
C GLN A 19 -5.82 -1.23 23.20
N ILE A 20 -7.12 -1.04 23.30
CA ILE A 20 -8.05 -1.27 22.19
C ILE A 20 -7.92 -0.17 21.12
N ILE A 21 -7.71 1.07 21.56
CA ILE A 21 -7.57 2.22 20.65
C ILE A 21 -6.25 2.18 19.88
N LEU A 22 -5.17 1.63 20.45
CA LEU A 22 -3.87 1.53 19.79
C LEU A 22 -3.82 0.43 18.71
N SER A 23 -4.67 -0.59 18.76
CA SER A 23 -4.65 -1.67 17.78
C SER A 23 -5.37 -1.32 16.48
N GLU A 24 -6.34 -0.42 16.50
CA GLU A 24 -7.07 0.00 15.30
C GLU A 24 -6.32 1.03 14.44
N THR A 25 -5.45 1.83 15.04
CA THR A 25 -4.70 2.89 14.33
C THR A 25 -3.63 2.39 13.36
N PHE A 26 -3.32 1.09 13.35
CA PHE A 26 -2.36 0.48 12.41
C PHE A 26 -3.00 -0.30 11.27
N LYS A 27 -4.31 -0.49 11.30
CA LYS A 27 -5.04 -1.15 10.22
C LYS A 27 -5.13 -0.18 9.03
N TYR A 28 -4.89 -0.73 7.82
CA TYR A 28 -4.88 0.05 6.57
C TYR A 28 -3.87 1.21 6.55
N SER A 29 -2.70 1.00 7.18
CA SER A 29 -1.65 2.00 7.19
C SER A 29 -0.32 1.49 6.63
N PHE A 30 0.25 2.27 5.72
CA PHE A 30 1.59 2.06 5.17
C PHE A 30 2.64 2.64 6.13
N PRO A 31 3.84 2.04 6.24
CA PRO A 31 4.91 2.60 7.07
C PRO A 31 5.32 4.00 6.60
N LYS A 32 5.50 4.94 7.54
CA LYS A 32 5.91 6.32 7.24
C LYS A 32 7.25 6.42 6.52
N ASN A 33 8.14 5.46 6.78
CA ASN A 33 9.44 5.35 6.16
C ASN A 33 9.64 3.93 5.65
N VAL A 34 10.08 3.78 4.42
CA VAL A 34 10.45 2.51 3.80
C VAL A 34 11.75 2.68 3.00
N TYR A 35 12.32 1.56 2.60
CA TYR A 35 13.46 1.53 1.68
C TYR A 35 13.04 0.77 0.43
N ASP A 36 13.43 1.29 -0.73
CA ASP A 36 13.30 0.57 -1.98
C ASP A 36 14.38 -0.53 -2.11
N ILE A 37 14.31 -1.32 -3.19
CA ILE A 37 15.28 -2.38 -3.45
C ILE A 37 16.69 -1.85 -3.81
N ASP A 38 16.86 -0.56 -4.01
CA ASP A 38 18.15 0.10 -4.24
C ASP A 38 18.67 0.79 -2.96
N ALA A 39 18.03 0.50 -1.81
CA ALA A 39 18.33 1.07 -0.49
C ALA A 39 18.09 2.60 -0.38
N ASN A 40 17.33 3.19 -1.30
CA ASN A 40 16.91 4.58 -1.17
C ASN A 40 15.80 4.69 -0.14
N LYS A 41 15.95 5.64 0.80
CA LYS A 41 14.93 5.93 1.81
C LYS A 41 13.78 6.72 1.18
N ILE A 42 12.57 6.25 1.41
CA ILE A 42 11.32 6.90 0.99
C ILE A 42 10.57 7.33 2.24
N ILE A 43 10.27 8.63 2.34
CA ILE A 43 9.48 9.23 3.43
C ILE A 43 8.12 9.61 2.83
N ILE A 44 7.06 8.94 3.28
CA ILE A 44 5.72 9.07 2.68
C ILE A 44 5.21 10.50 2.79
N SER A 45 5.37 11.14 3.95
CA SER A 45 4.94 12.53 4.15
C SER A 45 5.67 13.56 3.27
N GLU A 46 6.87 13.24 2.80
CA GLU A 46 7.59 14.10 1.84
C GLU A 46 7.11 13.83 0.42
N LEU A 47 6.92 12.55 0.08
CA LEU A 47 6.45 12.15 -1.25
C LEU A 47 5.04 12.67 -1.54
N SER A 48 4.16 12.70 -0.52
CA SER A 48 2.77 13.14 -0.65
C SER A 48 2.55 14.66 -0.58
N LYS A 49 3.59 15.47 -0.31
CA LYS A 49 3.43 16.94 -0.24
C LYS A 49 2.85 17.55 -1.51
N ASN A 50 3.25 17.02 -2.67
CA ASN A 50 2.89 17.55 -3.97
C ASN A 50 2.41 16.46 -4.93
N LYS A 51 2.17 15.23 -4.42
CA LYS A 51 1.80 14.09 -5.25
C LYS A 51 0.80 13.20 -4.54
N THR A 52 -0.16 12.69 -5.29
CA THR A 52 -0.97 11.56 -4.86
C THR A 52 -0.11 10.29 -4.93
N VAL A 53 0.02 9.58 -3.83
CA VAL A 53 0.84 8.37 -3.73
C VAL A 53 -0.03 7.13 -3.94
N CYS A 54 0.19 6.42 -5.04
CA CYS A 54 -0.48 5.17 -5.36
C CYS A 54 0.44 3.99 -5.06
N LEU A 55 0.04 3.13 -4.14
CA LEU A 55 0.71 1.87 -3.85
C LEU A 55 0.09 0.76 -4.71
N LEU A 56 0.91 0.11 -5.52
CA LEU A 56 0.54 -1.06 -6.32
C LEU A 56 1.06 -2.32 -5.63
N THR A 57 0.17 -3.25 -5.30
CA THR A 57 0.59 -4.55 -4.76
C THR A 57 0.57 -5.60 -5.86
N VAL A 58 1.61 -6.43 -5.95
CA VAL A 58 1.67 -7.53 -6.93
C VAL A 58 1.53 -8.87 -6.23
N LYS A 59 0.76 -9.80 -6.81
CA LYS A 59 0.52 -11.12 -6.22
C LYS A 59 1.84 -11.86 -5.93
N SER A 60 2.70 -11.88 -6.93
CA SER A 60 4.05 -12.45 -6.90
C SER A 60 4.88 -11.81 -7.99
N VAL A 61 6.19 -12.00 -7.95
CA VAL A 61 7.12 -11.45 -8.97
C VAL A 61 6.89 -12.03 -10.38
N ASN A 62 6.23 -13.18 -10.48
CA ASN A 62 5.93 -13.87 -11.75
C ASN A 62 4.46 -13.77 -12.17
N CYS A 63 3.66 -12.93 -11.53
CA CYS A 63 2.24 -12.77 -11.82
C CYS A 63 2.04 -12.08 -13.20
N PRO A 64 1.51 -12.77 -14.23
CA PRO A 64 1.40 -12.19 -15.57
C PRO A 64 0.53 -10.92 -15.61
N ILE A 65 -0.64 -10.97 -14.95
CA ILE A 65 -1.59 -9.84 -14.90
C ILE A 65 -0.97 -8.64 -14.19
N CYS A 66 -0.17 -8.88 -13.13
CA CYS A 66 0.53 -7.80 -12.44
C CYS A 66 1.61 -7.16 -13.34
N ILE A 67 2.33 -7.98 -14.11
CA ILE A 67 3.31 -7.52 -15.09
C ILE A 67 2.64 -6.64 -16.15
N GLU A 68 1.53 -7.11 -16.72
CA GLU A 68 0.76 -6.35 -17.70
C GLU A 68 0.24 -5.02 -17.12
N GLN A 69 -0.24 -4.99 -15.88
CA GLN A 69 -0.67 -3.77 -15.23
C GLN A 69 0.48 -2.77 -15.07
N LEU A 70 1.64 -3.22 -14.60
CA LEU A 70 2.81 -2.35 -14.47
C LEU A 70 3.22 -1.76 -15.82
N ILE A 71 3.20 -2.56 -16.89
CA ILE A 71 3.49 -2.09 -18.25
C ILE A 71 2.48 -1.04 -18.70
N ARG A 72 1.17 -1.28 -18.52
CA ARG A 72 0.13 -0.31 -18.90
C ARG A 72 0.26 1.02 -18.15
N ILE A 73 0.56 0.97 -16.84
CA ILE A 73 0.78 2.18 -16.03
C ILE A 73 2.06 2.90 -16.48
N ARG A 74 3.14 2.17 -16.76
CA ARG A 74 4.37 2.75 -17.32
C ARG A 74 4.10 3.50 -18.61
N ASP A 75 3.33 2.90 -19.52
CA ASP A 75 3.03 3.49 -20.83
C ASP A 75 2.19 4.78 -20.71
N LYS A 76 1.44 4.95 -19.63
CA LYS A 76 0.66 6.15 -19.29
C LYS A 76 1.34 7.07 -18.27
N LYS A 77 2.63 6.87 -17.98
CA LYS A 77 3.35 7.59 -16.91
C LYS A 77 3.28 9.12 -17.04
N ASP A 78 3.30 9.62 -18.28
CA ASP A 78 3.29 11.07 -18.54
C ASP A 78 1.91 11.67 -18.21
N ASP A 79 0.84 10.94 -18.44
CA ASP A 79 -0.52 11.37 -18.09
C ASP A 79 -0.69 11.38 -16.57
N PHE A 80 -0.26 10.33 -15.88
CA PHE A 80 -0.25 10.31 -14.42
C PHE A 80 0.63 11.39 -13.81
N SER A 81 1.76 11.72 -14.45
CA SER A 81 2.65 12.80 -13.99
C SER A 81 1.99 14.17 -14.07
N LYS A 82 1.19 14.44 -15.12
CA LYS A 82 0.41 15.68 -15.26
C LYS A 82 -0.61 15.85 -14.13
N CYS A 83 -1.12 14.75 -13.59
CA CYS A 83 -2.04 14.72 -12.45
C CYS A 83 -1.31 14.67 -11.08
N ASN A 84 0.00 14.88 -11.05
CA ASN A 84 0.81 14.79 -9.84
C ASN A 84 0.68 13.44 -9.11
N ILE A 85 0.58 12.33 -9.86
CA ILE A 85 0.53 10.99 -9.30
C ILE A 85 1.92 10.37 -9.33
N THR A 86 2.25 9.66 -8.27
CA THR A 86 3.45 8.81 -8.19
C THR A 86 3.08 7.42 -7.70
N PHE A 87 3.89 6.44 -8.05
CA PHE A 87 3.65 5.05 -7.71
C PHE A 87 4.75 4.49 -6.82
N LEU A 88 4.35 3.53 -5.96
CA LEU A 88 5.24 2.63 -5.24
C LEU A 88 4.75 1.21 -5.51
N VAL A 89 5.66 0.27 -5.78
CA VAL A 89 5.30 -1.14 -5.96
C VAL A 89 5.66 -1.92 -4.71
N LEU A 90 4.69 -2.57 -4.10
CA LEU A 90 4.90 -3.51 -3.00
C LEU A 90 4.93 -4.92 -3.55
N ALA A 91 6.06 -5.59 -3.42
CA ALA A 91 6.27 -6.92 -3.98
C ALA A 91 6.70 -7.94 -2.91
N PRO A 92 6.12 -9.15 -2.90
CA PRO A 92 6.56 -10.25 -2.05
C PRO A 92 7.80 -10.92 -2.63
N GLY A 93 8.49 -11.70 -1.81
CA GLY A 93 9.61 -12.54 -2.25
C GLY A 93 10.98 -11.92 -2.06
N GLU A 94 11.95 -12.51 -2.76
CA GLU A 94 13.34 -12.11 -2.65
C GLU A 94 13.69 -10.96 -3.58
N GLU A 95 14.69 -10.19 -3.18
CA GLU A 95 15.12 -8.99 -3.92
C GLU A 95 15.51 -9.27 -5.37
N SER A 96 16.16 -10.41 -5.64
CA SER A 96 16.54 -10.82 -7.00
C SER A 96 15.33 -10.95 -7.93
N GLY A 97 14.26 -11.60 -7.47
CA GLY A 97 13.01 -11.72 -8.23
C GLY A 97 12.31 -10.37 -8.42
N ILE A 98 12.37 -9.47 -7.43
CA ILE A 98 11.80 -8.12 -7.55
C ILE A 98 12.60 -7.28 -8.56
N ARG A 99 13.93 -7.41 -8.59
CA ARG A 99 14.78 -6.76 -9.60
C ARG A 99 14.48 -7.28 -11.00
N GLU A 100 14.26 -8.58 -11.14
CA GLU A 100 13.85 -9.18 -12.41
C GLU A 100 12.49 -8.65 -12.88
N LEU A 101 11.49 -8.58 -11.98
CA LEU A 101 10.19 -7.98 -12.27
C LEU A 101 10.34 -6.53 -12.75
N ARG A 102 11.11 -5.70 -12.03
CA ARG A 102 11.38 -4.32 -12.42
C ARG A 102 12.01 -4.24 -13.81
N ASN A 103 13.03 -5.03 -14.07
CA ASN A 103 13.73 -5.04 -15.36
C ASN A 103 12.79 -5.50 -16.50
N LYS A 104 11.97 -6.53 -16.25
CA LYS A 104 11.02 -7.05 -17.23
C LYS A 104 9.93 -6.05 -17.60
N THR A 105 9.52 -5.21 -16.64
CA THR A 105 8.45 -4.22 -16.84
C THR A 105 8.99 -2.85 -17.26
N ASP A 106 10.28 -2.60 -17.08
CA ASP A 106 10.89 -1.27 -17.20
C ASP A 106 10.11 -0.18 -16.42
N PHE A 107 9.57 -0.58 -15.24
CA PHE A 107 8.73 0.29 -14.43
C PHE A 107 9.59 1.32 -13.69
N PRO A 108 9.36 2.63 -13.89
CA PRO A 108 10.30 3.67 -13.46
C PRO A 108 10.16 4.08 -11.99
N PHE A 109 9.21 3.51 -11.27
CA PHE A 109 8.94 3.88 -9.88
C PHE A 109 9.55 2.87 -8.88
N PRO A 110 9.74 3.27 -7.61
CA PRO A 110 10.38 2.42 -6.60
C PRO A 110 9.63 1.13 -6.31
N PHE A 111 10.39 0.05 -6.09
CA PHE A 111 9.91 -1.24 -5.63
C PHE A 111 10.30 -1.45 -4.17
N ILE A 112 9.33 -1.85 -3.35
CA ILE A 112 9.47 -2.10 -1.92
C ILE A 112 9.31 -3.59 -1.67
N LYS A 113 10.30 -4.20 -1.01
CA LYS A 113 10.27 -5.61 -0.65
C LYS A 113 9.44 -5.85 0.60
N ASP A 114 8.41 -6.68 0.49
CA ASP A 114 7.62 -7.16 1.64
C ASP A 114 7.70 -8.69 1.77
N ARG A 115 8.92 -9.21 1.93
CA ARG A 115 9.21 -10.66 2.00
C ARG A 115 8.31 -11.41 2.98
N ASN A 116 8.04 -10.83 4.13
CA ASN A 116 7.27 -11.47 5.21
C ASN A 116 5.80 -11.03 5.23
N LEU A 117 5.33 -10.35 4.20
CA LEU A 117 3.97 -9.83 4.06
C LEU A 117 3.53 -8.92 5.23
N ARG A 118 4.48 -8.22 5.87
CA ARG A 118 4.20 -7.38 7.04
C ARG A 118 3.37 -6.16 6.69
N ILE A 119 3.66 -5.55 5.53
CA ILE A 119 2.92 -4.40 5.04
C ILE A 119 1.58 -4.89 4.47
N ALA A 120 1.59 -5.96 3.66
CA ALA A 120 0.38 -6.56 3.11
C ALA A 120 -0.64 -6.95 4.19
N LYS A 121 -0.17 -7.48 5.35
CA LYS A 121 -1.03 -7.81 6.49
C LYS A 121 -1.77 -6.60 7.07
N ARG A 122 -1.18 -5.41 7.04
CA ARG A 122 -1.85 -4.18 7.53
C ARG A 122 -3.03 -3.77 6.67
N PHE A 123 -3.06 -4.22 5.41
CA PHE A 123 -4.13 -3.94 4.45
C PHE A 123 -5.05 -5.14 4.21
N ASP A 124 -4.94 -6.20 5.03
CA ASP A 124 -5.65 -7.48 4.85
C ASP A 124 -5.41 -8.13 3.46
N LEU A 125 -4.25 -7.84 2.85
CA LEU A 125 -3.89 -8.32 1.51
C LEU A 125 -2.96 -9.53 1.53
N ALA A 126 -2.49 -9.97 2.68
CA ALA A 126 -1.56 -11.09 2.77
C ALA A 126 -2.26 -12.42 2.47
N VAL A 127 -1.66 -13.22 1.58
CA VAL A 127 -2.05 -14.59 1.26
C VAL A 127 -0.86 -15.51 1.58
N PRO A 128 -0.83 -16.07 2.80
CA PRO A 128 0.24 -16.96 3.19
C PRO A 128 0.38 -18.16 2.23
N PRO A 129 1.60 -18.70 2.04
CA PRO A 129 2.79 -18.29 2.76
C PRO A 129 3.55 -17.09 2.16
N PHE A 130 3.42 -16.82 0.84
CA PHE A 130 4.33 -15.90 0.13
C PHE A 130 3.66 -15.02 -0.92
N GLU A 131 2.34 -14.96 -0.95
CA GLU A 131 1.60 -14.16 -1.93
C GLU A 131 0.81 -13.05 -1.26
N MET A 132 0.41 -12.05 -2.03
CA MET A 132 -0.54 -11.03 -1.59
C MET A 132 -1.65 -10.81 -2.62
N ILE A 133 -2.79 -10.30 -2.16
CA ILE A 133 -3.85 -9.87 -3.06
C ILE A 133 -3.35 -8.65 -3.81
N PRO A 134 -3.38 -8.67 -5.14
CA PRO A 134 -3.10 -7.48 -5.92
C PRO A 134 -4.11 -6.39 -5.62
N ALA A 135 -3.62 -5.17 -5.47
CA ALA A 135 -4.45 -4.00 -5.18
C ALA A 135 -3.80 -2.72 -5.67
N VAL A 136 -4.62 -1.71 -5.88
CA VAL A 136 -4.22 -0.31 -6.00
C VAL A 136 -4.73 0.41 -4.76
N ILE A 137 -3.84 1.12 -4.07
CA ILE A 137 -4.16 1.80 -2.81
C ILE A 137 -3.66 3.24 -2.93
N ILE A 138 -4.52 4.20 -2.63
CA ILE A 138 -4.12 5.59 -2.46
C ILE A 138 -3.88 5.82 -0.98
N ILE A 139 -2.71 6.38 -0.65
CA ILE A 139 -2.31 6.66 0.71
C ILE A 139 -2.07 8.15 0.92
N ASP A 140 -2.48 8.64 2.09
CA ASP A 140 -2.23 10.01 2.54
C ASP A 140 -0.79 10.21 3.04
N GLY A 141 -0.45 11.44 3.45
CA GLY A 141 0.85 11.79 4.00
C GLY A 141 1.21 11.11 5.32
N ASN A 142 0.24 10.52 6.01
CA ASN A 142 0.44 9.72 7.22
C ASN A 142 0.61 8.24 6.91
N GLY A 143 0.39 7.84 5.65
CA GLY A 143 0.39 6.46 5.19
C GLY A 143 -0.96 5.76 5.35
N SER A 144 -2.03 6.47 5.74
CA SER A 144 -3.37 5.89 5.85
C SER A 144 -3.98 5.68 4.46
N ALA A 145 -4.68 4.57 4.27
CA ALA A 145 -5.38 4.34 3.02
C ALA A 145 -6.61 5.24 2.92
N GLU A 146 -6.68 6.01 1.84
CA GLU A 146 -7.85 6.81 1.46
C GLU A 146 -8.77 6.03 0.52
N TRP A 147 -8.19 5.17 -0.31
CA TRP A 147 -8.93 4.34 -1.26
C TRP A 147 -8.17 3.04 -1.52
N ILE A 148 -8.91 1.94 -1.65
CA ILE A 148 -8.37 0.60 -1.93
C ILE A 148 -9.25 -0.08 -2.98
N GLN A 149 -8.65 -0.48 -4.08
CA GLN A 149 -9.25 -1.36 -5.08
C GLN A 149 -8.48 -2.68 -5.11
N THR A 150 -9.13 -3.77 -4.73
CA THR A 150 -8.55 -5.11 -4.78
C THR A 150 -9.01 -5.88 -6.00
N GLY A 151 -8.18 -6.77 -6.53
CA GLY A 151 -8.59 -7.63 -7.63
C GLY A 151 -7.73 -8.87 -7.77
N ARG A 152 -8.36 -9.96 -8.25
CA ARG A 152 -7.70 -11.22 -8.62
C ARG A 152 -7.90 -11.59 -10.10
N TYR A 153 -8.73 -10.84 -10.82
CA TYR A 153 -9.12 -11.12 -12.20
C TYR A 153 -8.83 -9.91 -13.09
N ASN A 154 -8.67 -10.11 -14.39
CA ASN A 154 -8.33 -9.08 -15.37
C ASN A 154 -9.26 -7.85 -15.30
N ASP A 155 -10.55 -8.08 -15.03
CA ASP A 155 -11.56 -7.02 -15.00
C ASP A 155 -11.48 -6.12 -13.77
N TYR A 156 -10.74 -6.52 -12.73
CA TYR A 156 -10.59 -5.75 -11.48
C TYR A 156 -9.34 -4.86 -11.43
N TYR A 157 -8.51 -4.91 -12.46
CA TYR A 157 -7.32 -4.08 -12.60
C TYR A 157 -7.48 -3.04 -13.68
N SER A 158 -8.63 -2.41 -13.76
CA SER A 158 -8.76 -1.37 -14.75
C SER A 158 -7.99 -0.14 -14.28
N ASP A 159 -7.02 0.28 -15.06
CA ASP A 159 -6.40 1.60 -14.97
C ASP A 159 -7.49 2.68 -15.06
N GLN A 160 -8.66 2.33 -15.61
CA GLN A 160 -9.84 3.16 -15.68
C GLN A 160 -10.41 3.46 -14.29
N ALA A 161 -10.55 2.47 -13.40
CA ALA A 161 -11.04 2.71 -12.03
C ALA A 161 -10.12 3.66 -11.25
N LEU A 162 -8.80 3.56 -11.46
CA LEU A 162 -7.83 4.50 -10.89
C LEU A 162 -8.01 5.89 -11.51
N SER A 163 -8.11 5.96 -12.84
CA SER A 163 -8.32 7.22 -13.57
C SER A 163 -9.63 7.91 -13.17
N ASP A 164 -10.70 7.12 -13.03
CA ASP A 164 -12.03 7.61 -12.64
C ASP A 164 -12.03 8.12 -11.20
N TYR A 165 -11.34 7.43 -10.27
CA TYR A 165 -11.21 7.88 -8.90
C TYR A 165 -10.40 9.17 -8.80
N LEU A 166 -9.34 9.30 -9.58
CA LEU A 166 -8.43 10.45 -9.53
C LEU A 166 -8.98 11.64 -10.33
N ASP A 167 -10.03 11.42 -11.13
CA ASP A 167 -10.66 12.42 -12.01
C ASP A 167 -9.66 13.30 -12.78
N CYS A 168 -8.51 12.69 -13.11
CA CYS A 168 -7.36 13.38 -13.69
C CYS A 168 -7.65 14.04 -15.05
N ILE A 169 -8.65 13.52 -15.77
CA ILE A 169 -8.96 13.96 -17.14
C ILE A 169 -9.89 15.18 -17.12
N ASN A 170 -10.64 15.40 -16.03
CA ASN A 170 -11.60 16.49 -15.93
C ASN A 170 -11.04 17.78 -15.30
N TRP A 171 -9.75 17.78 -14.92
CA TRP A 171 -9.06 18.96 -14.35
C TRP A 171 -8.21 19.74 -15.39
N ILE A 172 -8.26 19.32 -16.64
CA ILE A 172 -7.61 20.00 -17.79
C ILE A 172 -8.74 20.61 -18.69
#